data_64c60aa8584a42e97f81c33e5c2be272
#
_entry.id   64c60aa8584a42e97f81c33e5c2be272
#
_cell.length_a   1.000
_cell.length_b   1.000
_cell.length_c   1.000
_cell.angle_alpha   90.00
_cell.angle_beta   90.00
_cell.angle_gamma   90.00
#
_symmetry.space_group_name_H-M   'P 1'
#
loop_
_entity.id
_entity.type
_entity.pdbx_description
1 polymer ?
#
loop_
_entity_poly.entity_id
_entity_poly.type
_entity_poly.pdbx_seq_one_letter_code
_entity_poly.pdbx_strand_id
1 'polypeptide(L)'
;MSFPAFDGRRIGMLTPSSNTVLEPYTSAMLAPFGDEASAHFGRFRVVEISMSGASQAQFTLEPILEAAERLAEANPHVIAWNGTSAAWLGLDKDRALCAAITERTGVPATSTMLAYDEIFRAEGIRRLGLVTPYIDDIQTRIAANYAAQGIEIVAEARLEDKGNYSFATYPPEQVAAMVTEVAQARPDAIAVVCTNFRGAPVAARLEAETGIPVLDSVAITAAHCLRVAGLDPARVTGWGSVFQRVARLTPVPTT
;
A
#
# COMPACT_ATOMS: atom_id res chain seq x y z
N MET A 1 -16.07 4.59 -36.12
CA MET A 1 -15.91 5.40 -34.91
C MET A 1 -14.44 5.36 -34.55
N SER A 2 -13.74 6.50 -34.57
CA SER A 2 -12.39 6.57 -34.02
C SER A 2 -12.50 6.82 -32.52
N PHE A 3 -11.99 5.91 -31.70
CA PHE A 3 -11.82 6.17 -30.27
C PHE A 3 -10.70 7.18 -30.12
N PRO A 4 -10.84 8.25 -29.30
CA PRO A 4 -9.75 9.14 -28.99
C PRO A 4 -8.59 8.36 -28.38
N ALA A 5 -7.34 8.79 -28.62
CA ALA A 5 -6.19 8.23 -27.92
C ALA A 5 -6.36 8.44 -26.42
N PHE A 6 -6.01 7.44 -25.60
CA PHE A 6 -6.03 7.57 -24.15
C PHE A 6 -4.82 8.42 -23.71
N ASP A 7 -5.07 9.68 -23.37
CA ASP A 7 -4.05 10.62 -22.89
C ASP A 7 -3.96 10.68 -21.35
N GLY A 8 -4.71 9.83 -20.66
CA GLY A 8 -4.77 9.78 -19.21
C GLY A 8 -3.48 9.32 -18.55
N ARG A 9 -3.38 9.57 -17.26
CA ARG A 9 -2.26 9.13 -16.42
C ARG A 9 -2.32 7.62 -16.21
N ARG A 10 -1.26 6.93 -16.58
CA ARG A 10 -1.11 5.48 -16.40
C ARG A 10 -0.33 5.21 -15.13
N ILE A 11 -0.90 4.42 -14.23
CA ILE A 11 -0.32 4.05 -12.95
C ILE A 11 0.05 2.57 -13.00
N GLY A 12 1.34 2.27 -12.94
CA GLY A 12 1.86 0.91 -12.91
C GLY A 12 1.85 0.37 -11.48
N MET A 13 1.31 -0.84 -11.31
CA MET A 13 1.15 -1.51 -10.02
C MET A 13 1.83 -2.89 -10.06
N LEU A 14 3.01 -3.01 -9.44
CA LEU A 14 3.64 -4.32 -9.23
C LEU A 14 2.90 -5.07 -8.14
N THR A 15 2.39 -6.26 -8.48
CA THR A 15 1.43 -7.00 -7.66
C THR A 15 1.95 -8.39 -7.32
N PRO A 16 1.96 -8.81 -6.04
CA PRO A 16 2.23 -10.20 -5.68
C PRO A 16 1.28 -11.17 -6.40
N SER A 17 1.80 -12.27 -6.94
CA SER A 17 1.06 -13.16 -7.87
C SER A 17 -0.23 -13.75 -7.30
N SER A 18 -0.28 -13.97 -5.99
CA SER A 18 -1.46 -14.51 -5.30
C SER A 18 -2.40 -13.45 -4.73
N ASN A 19 -2.11 -12.16 -4.94
CA ASN A 19 -2.96 -11.06 -4.50
C ASN A 19 -4.22 -10.97 -5.37
N THR A 20 -5.40 -10.90 -4.74
CA THR A 20 -6.70 -10.78 -5.42
C THR A 20 -7.51 -9.57 -4.96
N VAL A 21 -6.99 -8.76 -4.04
CA VAL A 21 -7.64 -7.58 -3.46
C VAL A 21 -7.18 -6.30 -4.16
N LEU A 22 -5.88 -6.18 -4.44
CA LEU A 22 -5.28 -4.95 -4.93
C LEU A 22 -5.91 -4.44 -6.23
N GLU A 23 -6.02 -5.30 -7.25
CA GLU A 23 -6.47 -4.89 -8.58
C GLU A 23 -7.91 -4.37 -8.59
N PRO A 24 -8.92 -5.10 -8.04
CA PRO A 24 -10.29 -4.60 -8.03
C PRO A 24 -10.44 -3.34 -7.17
N TYR A 25 -9.74 -3.23 -6.05
CA TYR A 25 -9.86 -2.04 -5.20
C TYR A 25 -9.18 -0.82 -5.82
N THR A 26 -7.98 -0.98 -6.37
CA THR A 26 -7.31 0.12 -7.09
C THR A 26 -8.16 0.61 -8.26
N SER A 27 -8.70 -0.30 -9.06
CA SER A 27 -9.57 0.05 -10.19
C SER A 27 -10.83 0.81 -9.74
N ALA A 28 -11.45 0.39 -8.63
CA ALA A 28 -12.60 1.08 -8.06
C ALA A 28 -12.24 2.48 -7.52
N MET A 29 -11.08 2.64 -6.89
CA MET A 29 -10.57 3.93 -6.39
C MET A 29 -10.26 4.91 -7.54
N LEU A 30 -9.83 4.40 -8.70
CA LEU A 30 -9.55 5.24 -9.87
C LEU A 30 -10.80 5.57 -10.69
N ALA A 31 -11.94 4.93 -10.46
CA ALA A 31 -13.17 5.16 -11.21
C ALA A 31 -13.63 6.64 -11.31
N PRO A 32 -13.44 7.51 -10.29
CA PRO A 32 -13.78 8.93 -10.40
C PRO A 32 -12.99 9.72 -11.45
N PHE A 33 -11.91 9.16 -11.96
CA PHE A 33 -11.06 9.79 -12.98
C PHE A 33 -11.49 9.48 -14.41
N GLY A 34 -12.31 8.44 -14.63
CA GLY A 34 -12.71 8.05 -15.98
C GLY A 34 -11.51 7.84 -16.90
N ASP A 35 -11.45 8.57 -18.01
CA ASP A 35 -10.35 8.50 -18.99
C ASP A 35 -9.09 9.28 -18.55
N GLU A 36 -9.12 9.99 -17.43
CA GLU A 36 -7.96 10.73 -16.93
C GLU A 36 -6.91 9.83 -16.25
N ALA A 37 -7.30 8.65 -15.76
CA ALA A 37 -6.39 7.72 -15.09
C ALA A 37 -6.73 6.25 -15.37
N SER A 38 -5.68 5.41 -15.46
CA SER A 38 -5.81 3.96 -15.53
C SER A 38 -4.74 3.26 -14.72
N ALA A 39 -5.08 2.09 -14.15
CA ALA A 39 -4.13 1.22 -13.48
C ALA A 39 -3.73 0.05 -14.40
N HIS A 40 -2.44 -0.27 -14.40
CA HIS A 40 -1.84 -1.38 -15.15
C HIS A 40 -1.06 -2.24 -14.15
N PHE A 41 -1.26 -3.57 -14.20
CA PHE A 41 -0.76 -4.48 -13.18
C PHE A 41 0.29 -5.43 -13.75
N GLY A 42 1.47 -5.48 -13.13
CA GLY A 42 2.53 -6.44 -13.41
C GLY A 42 2.69 -7.40 -12.23
N ARG A 43 2.55 -8.72 -12.47
CA ARG A 43 2.63 -9.73 -11.40
C ARG A 43 4.02 -10.36 -11.31
N PHE A 44 4.48 -10.61 -10.10
CA PHE A 44 5.67 -11.40 -9.78
C PHE A 44 5.34 -12.40 -8.67
N ARG A 45 6.13 -13.47 -8.54
CA ARG A 45 5.79 -14.61 -7.68
C ARG A 45 5.95 -14.29 -6.19
N VAL A 46 4.86 -14.31 -5.43
CA VAL A 46 4.80 -14.35 -3.97
C VAL A 46 3.62 -15.23 -3.55
N VAL A 47 3.87 -16.27 -2.78
CA VAL A 47 2.84 -17.24 -2.36
C VAL A 47 2.76 -17.43 -0.85
N GLU A 48 3.84 -17.19 -0.11
CA GLU A 48 3.91 -17.36 1.35
C GLU A 48 4.62 -16.15 1.99
N ILE A 49 4.18 -15.76 3.17
CA ILE A 49 4.79 -14.69 4.00
C ILE A 49 5.24 -15.28 5.33
N SER A 50 6.54 -15.48 5.48
CA SER A 50 7.16 -15.96 6.72
C SER A 50 8.62 -15.48 6.82
N MET A 51 9.28 -15.73 7.95
CA MET A 51 10.71 -15.45 8.12
C MET A 51 11.61 -16.56 7.57
N SER A 52 11.07 -17.60 6.94
CA SER A 52 11.88 -18.65 6.31
C SER A 52 12.73 -18.10 5.15
N GLY A 53 13.91 -18.67 4.95
CA GLY A 53 14.78 -18.27 3.82
C GLY A 53 14.09 -18.43 2.46
N ALA A 54 13.26 -19.48 2.30
CA ALA A 54 12.47 -19.72 1.08
C ALA A 54 11.40 -18.63 0.85
N SER A 55 10.72 -18.17 1.90
CA SER A 55 9.75 -17.08 1.80
C SER A 55 10.44 -15.76 1.50
N GLN A 56 11.56 -15.45 2.14
CA GLN A 56 12.32 -14.23 1.87
C GLN A 56 12.94 -14.20 0.48
N ALA A 57 13.33 -15.35 -0.08
CA ALA A 57 13.84 -15.48 -1.44
C ALA A 57 12.82 -15.09 -2.53
N GLN A 58 11.51 -15.05 -2.24
CA GLN A 58 10.48 -14.56 -3.14
C GLN A 58 10.57 -13.04 -3.40
N PHE A 59 11.24 -12.29 -2.50
CA PHE A 59 11.49 -10.86 -2.63
C PHE A 59 12.87 -10.57 -3.25
N THR A 60 13.37 -11.48 -4.11
CA THR A 60 14.59 -11.22 -4.88
C THR A 60 14.33 -10.15 -5.92
N LEU A 61 15.36 -9.36 -6.17
CA LEU A 61 15.26 -8.15 -6.98
C LEU A 61 14.86 -8.43 -8.44
N GLU A 62 15.49 -9.44 -9.08
CA GLU A 62 15.37 -9.64 -10.53
C GLU A 62 13.94 -9.96 -11.01
N PRO A 63 13.16 -10.87 -10.42
CA PRO A 63 11.77 -11.11 -10.84
C PRO A 63 10.86 -9.86 -10.72
N ILE A 64 11.15 -9.00 -9.76
CA ILE A 64 10.42 -7.74 -9.57
C ILE A 64 10.80 -6.75 -10.67
N LEU A 65 12.09 -6.63 -10.97
CA LEU A 65 12.59 -5.77 -12.06
C LEU A 65 12.09 -6.20 -13.42
N GLU A 66 12.08 -7.50 -13.74
CA GLU A 66 11.49 -8.02 -14.98
C GLU A 66 9.99 -7.70 -15.11
N ALA A 67 9.24 -7.76 -14.01
CA ALA A 67 7.84 -7.36 -14.02
C ALA A 67 7.69 -5.83 -14.22
N ALA A 68 8.60 -5.04 -13.65
CA ALA A 68 8.63 -3.59 -13.84
C ALA A 68 8.97 -3.20 -15.29
N GLU A 69 9.91 -3.89 -15.93
CA GLU A 69 10.26 -3.65 -17.34
C GLU A 69 9.06 -3.87 -18.27
N ARG A 70 8.36 -5.02 -18.10
CA ARG A 70 7.14 -5.29 -18.89
C ARG A 70 6.04 -4.25 -18.64
N LEU A 71 5.92 -3.80 -17.41
CA LEU A 71 4.96 -2.77 -17.04
C LEU A 71 5.33 -1.40 -17.64
N ALA A 72 6.63 -1.11 -17.73
CA ALA A 72 7.15 0.13 -18.33
C ALA A 72 6.84 0.26 -19.83
N GLU A 73 6.62 -0.84 -20.55
CA GLU A 73 6.20 -0.82 -21.96
C GLU A 73 4.84 -0.10 -22.16
N ALA A 74 4.01 -0.04 -21.12
CA ALA A 74 2.77 0.74 -21.13
C ALA A 74 2.97 2.24 -20.89
N ASN A 75 4.23 2.71 -20.77
CA ASN A 75 4.59 4.09 -20.46
C ASN A 75 3.84 4.66 -19.24
N PRO A 76 3.90 4.03 -18.06
CA PRO A 76 3.26 4.56 -16.87
C PRO A 76 3.97 5.83 -16.38
N HIS A 77 3.24 6.70 -15.69
CA HIS A 77 3.77 7.92 -15.09
C HIS A 77 4.41 7.68 -13.72
N VAL A 78 4.10 6.53 -13.12
CA VAL A 78 4.67 6.03 -11.87
C VAL A 78 4.54 4.51 -11.84
N ILE A 79 5.51 3.82 -11.24
CA ILE A 79 5.43 2.39 -10.91
C ILE A 79 5.45 2.26 -9.40
N ALA A 80 4.43 1.62 -8.82
CA ALA A 80 4.36 1.31 -7.40
C ALA A 80 4.70 -0.15 -7.10
N TRP A 81 5.60 -0.37 -6.16
CA TRP A 81 5.76 -1.63 -5.49
C TRP A 81 4.66 -1.81 -4.44
N ASN A 82 3.69 -2.67 -4.72
CA ASN A 82 2.57 -2.96 -3.81
C ASN A 82 2.88 -4.11 -2.86
N GLY A 83 4.01 -3.99 -2.16
CA GLY A 83 4.44 -4.91 -1.13
C GLY A 83 4.59 -4.20 0.21
N THR A 84 4.32 -4.93 1.27
CA THR A 84 4.47 -4.46 2.65
C THR A 84 5.66 -5.09 3.36
N SER A 85 6.52 -5.82 2.63
CA SER A 85 7.67 -6.53 3.20
C SER A 85 8.68 -5.60 3.90
N ALA A 86 8.82 -4.36 3.46
CA ALA A 86 9.70 -3.40 4.11
C ALA A 86 9.24 -3.02 5.53
N ALA A 87 7.99 -3.30 5.92
CA ALA A 87 7.57 -3.15 7.31
C ALA A 87 8.42 -3.99 8.26
N TRP A 88 8.82 -5.22 7.85
CA TRP A 88 9.70 -6.09 8.65
C TRP A 88 11.14 -6.19 8.14
N LEU A 89 11.39 -5.96 6.84
CA LEU A 89 12.74 -5.97 6.26
C LEU A 89 13.47 -4.62 6.38
N GLY A 90 12.74 -3.55 6.68
CA GLY A 90 13.24 -2.18 6.78
C GLY A 90 13.03 -1.35 5.50
N LEU A 91 12.74 -0.05 5.68
CA LEU A 91 12.41 0.88 4.58
C LEU A 91 13.53 1.05 3.55
N ASP A 92 14.78 0.85 3.93
CA ASP A 92 15.91 0.96 3.00
C ASP A 92 15.84 -0.10 1.89
N LYS A 93 15.16 -1.23 2.14
CA LYS A 93 14.89 -2.23 1.09
C LYS A 93 13.96 -1.68 0.01
N ASP A 94 12.90 -0.99 0.41
CA ASP A 94 11.97 -0.36 -0.54
C ASP A 94 12.63 0.83 -1.26
N ARG A 95 13.43 1.64 -0.57
CA ARG A 95 14.21 2.72 -1.21
C ARG A 95 15.15 2.17 -2.28
N ALA A 96 15.91 1.13 -1.96
CA ALA A 96 16.81 0.49 -2.91
C ALA A 96 16.04 -0.15 -4.10
N LEU A 97 14.92 -0.81 -3.84
CA LEU A 97 14.07 -1.40 -4.87
C LEU A 97 13.48 -0.32 -5.79
N CYS A 98 12.93 0.76 -5.26
CA CYS A 98 12.37 1.85 -6.06
C CYS A 98 13.47 2.54 -6.91
N ALA A 99 14.67 2.73 -6.35
CA ALA A 99 15.81 3.25 -7.10
C ALA A 99 16.18 2.33 -8.27
N ALA A 100 16.26 1.01 -8.03
CA ALA A 100 16.56 0.03 -9.07
C ALA A 100 15.47 -0.05 -10.16
N ILE A 101 14.19 0.07 -9.78
CA ILE A 101 13.07 0.14 -10.76
C ILE A 101 13.22 1.39 -11.61
N THR A 102 13.46 2.55 -11.00
CA THR A 102 13.63 3.81 -11.73
C THR A 102 14.85 3.76 -12.66
N GLU A 103 15.97 3.24 -12.20
CA GLU A 103 17.18 3.06 -13.01
C GLU A 103 16.94 2.15 -14.22
N ARG A 104 16.24 1.03 -14.01
CA ARG A 104 15.97 0.01 -15.05
C ARG A 104 14.92 0.46 -16.07
N THR A 105 13.92 1.24 -15.66
CA THR A 105 12.76 1.56 -16.50
C THR A 105 12.70 3.02 -16.97
N GLY A 106 13.44 3.92 -16.32
CA GLY A 106 13.30 5.37 -16.51
C GLY A 106 12.01 5.95 -15.92
N VAL A 107 11.17 5.15 -15.27
CA VAL A 107 9.89 5.59 -14.70
C VAL A 107 10.05 5.85 -13.20
N PRO A 108 9.55 6.97 -12.64
CA PRO A 108 9.54 7.20 -11.20
C PRO A 108 8.89 6.04 -10.46
N ALA A 109 9.55 5.53 -9.40
CA ALA A 109 9.03 4.42 -8.62
C ALA A 109 8.75 4.80 -7.17
N THR A 110 7.75 4.17 -6.58
CA THR A 110 7.37 4.29 -5.17
C THR A 110 6.95 2.94 -4.59
N SER A 111 6.62 2.90 -3.29
CA SER A 111 6.11 1.71 -2.63
C SER A 111 5.02 2.03 -1.62
N THR A 112 4.26 1.00 -1.24
CA THR A 112 3.28 1.06 -0.14
C THR A 112 3.92 1.58 1.15
N MET A 113 5.10 1.06 1.52
CA MET A 113 5.72 1.42 2.80
C MET A 113 6.36 2.80 2.77
N LEU A 114 6.85 3.28 1.61
CA LEU A 114 7.30 4.66 1.45
C LEU A 114 6.14 5.65 1.53
N ALA A 115 4.95 5.28 1.02
CA ALA A 115 3.75 6.10 1.16
C ALA A 115 3.29 6.21 2.64
N TYR A 116 3.38 5.11 3.41
CA TYR A 116 3.15 5.16 4.86
C TYR A 116 4.17 6.05 5.58
N ASP A 117 5.47 5.87 5.31
CA ASP A 117 6.55 6.67 5.93
C ASP A 117 6.33 8.18 5.69
N GLU A 118 5.96 8.55 4.45
CA GLU A 118 5.71 9.95 4.12
C GLU A 118 4.53 10.53 4.93
N ILE A 119 3.40 9.82 5.00
CA ILE A 119 2.23 10.32 5.73
C ILE A 119 2.47 10.34 7.24
N PHE A 120 3.15 9.33 7.80
CA PHE A 120 3.46 9.28 9.22
C PHE A 120 4.34 10.45 9.62
N ARG A 121 5.34 10.80 8.81
CA ARG A 121 6.20 11.97 9.06
C ARG A 121 5.46 13.28 8.92
N ALA A 122 4.67 13.43 7.86
CA ALA A 122 3.97 14.67 7.57
C ALA A 122 2.92 15.01 8.62
N GLU A 123 2.24 14.00 9.17
CA GLU A 123 1.22 14.18 10.19
C GLU A 123 1.75 14.00 11.62
N GLY A 124 3.03 13.71 11.79
CA GLY A 124 3.65 13.56 13.11
C GLY A 124 3.14 12.36 13.90
N ILE A 125 2.73 11.27 13.22
CA ILE A 125 2.24 10.03 13.84
C ILE A 125 3.33 9.44 14.72
N ARG A 126 3.02 9.21 16.00
CA ARG A 126 3.93 8.62 17.01
C ARG A 126 3.32 7.42 17.71
N ARG A 127 2.02 7.34 17.78
CA ARG A 127 1.26 6.27 18.41
C ARG A 127 0.44 5.57 17.35
N LEU A 128 0.87 4.39 16.94
CA LEU A 128 0.24 3.67 15.83
C LEU A 128 -0.52 2.45 16.33
N GLY A 129 -1.76 2.29 15.86
CA GLY A 129 -2.49 1.03 15.90
C GLY A 129 -2.11 0.17 14.70
N LEU A 130 -1.86 -1.12 14.88
CA LEU A 130 -1.42 -2.00 13.82
C LEU A 130 -2.37 -3.17 13.61
N VAL A 131 -2.87 -3.35 12.39
CA VAL A 131 -3.73 -4.47 11.99
C VAL A 131 -3.09 -5.20 10.82
N THR A 132 -2.86 -6.52 10.98
CA THR A 132 -2.20 -7.35 9.97
C THR A 132 -2.77 -8.76 9.93
N PRO A 133 -2.60 -9.51 8.82
CA PRO A 133 -2.86 -10.95 8.81
C PRO A 133 -1.66 -11.79 9.29
N TYR A 134 -0.51 -11.19 9.56
CA TYR A 134 0.78 -11.86 9.71
C TYR A 134 0.93 -12.65 11.02
N ILE A 135 1.94 -13.54 11.02
CA ILE A 135 2.35 -14.32 12.18
C ILE A 135 3.18 -13.48 13.15
N ASP A 136 3.32 -13.98 14.39
CA ASP A 136 4.03 -13.30 15.49
C ASP A 136 5.45 -12.82 15.14
N ASP A 137 6.24 -13.67 14.50
CA ASP A 137 7.63 -13.34 14.12
C ASP A 137 7.70 -12.10 13.20
N ILE A 138 6.77 -11.98 12.24
CA ILE A 138 6.66 -10.84 11.35
C ILE A 138 6.18 -9.61 12.11
N GLN A 139 5.15 -9.77 12.92
CA GLN A 139 4.56 -8.69 13.72
C GLN A 139 5.59 -8.08 14.68
N THR A 140 6.33 -8.91 15.41
CA THR A 140 7.42 -8.47 16.29
C THR A 140 8.48 -7.64 15.55
N ARG A 141 8.85 -8.05 14.32
CA ARG A 141 9.79 -7.28 13.49
C ARG A 141 9.22 -5.95 13.04
N ILE A 142 7.94 -5.91 12.66
CA ILE A 142 7.26 -4.66 12.28
C ILE A 142 7.28 -3.69 13.46
N ALA A 143 6.90 -4.14 14.66
CA ALA A 143 6.93 -3.31 15.86
C ALA A 143 8.33 -2.78 16.18
N ALA A 144 9.36 -3.62 16.09
CA ALA A 144 10.74 -3.20 16.30
C ALA A 144 11.22 -2.15 15.29
N ASN A 145 10.86 -2.31 14.00
CA ASN A 145 11.23 -1.35 12.96
C ASN A 145 10.52 0.00 13.15
N TYR A 146 9.25 0.02 13.56
CA TYR A 146 8.54 1.26 13.87
C TYR A 146 9.10 1.93 15.13
N ALA A 147 9.43 1.16 16.18
CA ALA A 147 10.07 1.68 17.39
C ALA A 147 11.42 2.36 17.07
N ALA A 148 12.22 1.79 16.17
CA ALA A 148 13.49 2.39 15.72
C ALA A 148 13.28 3.71 14.95
N GLN A 149 12.08 3.95 14.40
CA GLN A 149 11.68 5.20 13.77
C GLN A 149 10.99 6.19 14.73
N GLY A 150 10.90 5.85 16.01
CA GLY A 150 10.24 6.66 17.04
C GLY A 150 8.70 6.60 16.97
N ILE A 151 8.15 5.53 16.41
CA ILE A 151 6.71 5.24 16.36
C ILE A 151 6.42 4.06 17.30
N GLU A 152 5.60 4.28 18.30
CA GLU A 152 5.15 3.26 19.24
C GLU A 152 3.93 2.53 18.67
N ILE A 153 3.94 1.19 18.63
CA ILE A 153 2.75 0.40 18.40
C ILE A 153 2.00 0.28 19.73
N VAL A 154 0.95 1.06 19.89
CA VAL A 154 0.19 1.15 21.16
C VAL A 154 -0.88 0.07 21.30
N ALA A 155 -1.31 -0.52 20.20
CA ALA A 155 -2.19 -1.69 20.13
C ALA A 155 -2.02 -2.40 18.81
N GLU A 156 -2.22 -3.70 18.81
CA GLU A 156 -2.15 -4.50 17.59
C GLU A 156 -3.20 -5.61 17.57
N ALA A 157 -3.62 -6.01 16.36
CA ALA A 157 -4.43 -7.18 16.12
C ALA A 157 -3.91 -7.91 14.87
N ARG A 158 -3.83 -9.25 14.94
CA ARG A 158 -3.30 -10.09 13.85
C ARG A 158 -4.05 -11.41 13.73
N LEU A 159 -3.90 -12.09 12.59
CA LEU A 159 -4.62 -13.34 12.29
C LEU A 159 -3.75 -14.60 12.35
N GLU A 160 -2.45 -14.49 12.56
CA GLU A 160 -1.48 -15.61 12.61
C GLU A 160 -1.51 -16.49 11.34
N ASP A 161 -1.72 -15.86 10.16
CA ASP A 161 -1.77 -16.55 8.88
C ASP A 161 -0.44 -16.38 8.10
N LYS A 162 0.01 -17.44 7.43
CA LYS A 162 1.24 -17.47 6.60
C LYS A 162 0.97 -17.32 5.11
N GLY A 163 -0.26 -17.59 4.67
CA GLY A 163 -0.60 -17.66 3.26
C GLY A 163 -0.96 -16.31 2.66
N ASN A 164 -0.27 -15.87 1.59
CA ASN A 164 -0.62 -14.62 0.95
C ASN A 164 -2.03 -14.64 0.31
N TYR A 165 -2.42 -15.76 -0.33
CA TYR A 165 -3.77 -15.91 -0.91
C TYR A 165 -4.88 -15.90 0.14
N SER A 166 -4.68 -16.57 1.28
CA SER A 166 -5.68 -16.67 2.35
C SER A 166 -6.04 -15.32 2.96
N PHE A 167 -5.13 -14.34 2.95
CA PHE A 167 -5.41 -12.99 3.47
C PHE A 167 -6.64 -12.34 2.82
N ALA A 168 -6.88 -12.61 1.54
CA ALA A 168 -8.04 -12.11 0.80
C ALA A 168 -9.37 -12.79 1.19
N THR A 169 -9.31 -13.94 1.83
CA THR A 169 -10.53 -14.71 2.17
C THR A 169 -11.23 -14.18 3.43
N TYR A 170 -10.51 -13.42 4.26
CA TYR A 170 -11.10 -12.80 5.44
C TYR A 170 -12.07 -11.69 5.03
N PRO A 171 -13.31 -11.72 5.55
CA PRO A 171 -14.32 -10.72 5.19
C PRO A 171 -13.93 -9.34 5.74
N PRO A 172 -14.35 -8.23 5.09
CA PRO A 172 -14.10 -6.87 5.56
C PRO A 172 -14.55 -6.64 7.01
N GLU A 173 -15.63 -7.28 7.44
CA GLU A 173 -16.14 -7.12 8.81
C GLU A 173 -15.22 -7.75 9.87
N GLN A 174 -14.43 -8.75 9.54
CA GLN A 174 -13.40 -9.27 10.45
C GLN A 174 -12.27 -8.24 10.61
N VAL A 175 -11.86 -7.61 9.50
CA VAL A 175 -10.87 -6.52 9.56
C VAL A 175 -11.41 -5.34 10.36
N ALA A 176 -12.70 -5.03 10.19
CA ALA A 176 -13.38 -3.97 10.96
C ALA A 176 -13.36 -4.27 12.47
N ALA A 177 -13.62 -5.49 12.88
CA ALA A 177 -13.57 -5.90 14.30
C ALA A 177 -12.16 -5.69 14.88
N MET A 178 -11.10 -6.08 14.13
CA MET A 178 -9.71 -5.87 14.54
C MET A 178 -9.36 -4.37 14.65
N VAL A 179 -9.79 -3.56 13.71
CA VAL A 179 -9.61 -2.09 13.77
C VAL A 179 -10.33 -1.50 14.97
N THR A 180 -11.56 -1.93 15.26
CA THR A 180 -12.34 -1.46 16.41
C THR A 180 -11.67 -1.82 17.73
N GLU A 181 -11.10 -3.02 17.84
CA GLU A 181 -10.30 -3.45 19.01
C GLU A 181 -9.10 -2.54 19.23
N VAL A 182 -8.29 -2.33 18.18
CA VAL A 182 -7.08 -1.49 18.22
C VAL A 182 -7.42 -0.03 18.52
N ALA A 183 -8.56 0.48 18.05
CA ALA A 183 -9.02 1.85 18.29
C ALA A 183 -9.23 2.18 19.78
N GLN A 184 -9.43 1.17 20.64
CA GLN A 184 -9.62 1.37 22.09
C GLN A 184 -8.37 2.01 22.75
N ALA A 185 -7.17 1.77 22.20
CA ALA A 185 -5.94 2.39 22.69
C ALA A 185 -5.76 3.85 22.27
N ARG A 186 -6.70 4.40 21.47
CA ARG A 186 -6.67 5.77 20.94
C ARG A 186 -5.32 6.12 20.30
N PRO A 187 -4.88 5.39 19.26
CA PRO A 187 -3.70 5.75 18.49
C PRO A 187 -3.92 7.04 17.69
N ASP A 188 -2.83 7.65 17.18
CA ASP A 188 -2.88 8.78 16.25
C ASP A 188 -3.45 8.36 14.89
N ALA A 189 -3.18 7.10 14.48
CA ALA A 189 -3.73 6.47 13.29
C ALA A 189 -3.71 4.95 13.47
N ILE A 190 -4.52 4.24 12.66
CA ILE A 190 -4.50 2.78 12.55
C ILE A 190 -4.03 2.40 11.15
N ALA A 191 -2.96 1.61 11.04
CA ALA A 191 -2.46 1.09 9.78
C ALA A 191 -2.92 -0.36 9.57
N VAL A 192 -3.60 -0.60 8.45
CA VAL A 192 -3.94 -1.94 7.97
C VAL A 192 -2.85 -2.36 6.97
N VAL A 193 -1.83 -3.07 7.48
CA VAL A 193 -0.60 -3.34 6.72
C VAL A 193 -0.66 -4.73 6.06
N CYS A 194 -1.26 -4.75 4.90
CA CYS A 194 -1.20 -5.83 3.90
C CYS A 194 -2.03 -5.44 2.67
N THR A 195 -1.45 -5.51 1.47
CA THR A 195 -2.16 -5.16 0.22
C THR A 195 -3.14 -6.25 -0.26
N ASN A 196 -3.12 -7.44 0.37
CA ASN A 196 -4.09 -8.51 0.10
C ASN A 196 -5.09 -8.69 1.25
N PHE A 197 -5.29 -7.64 2.07
CA PHE A 197 -6.21 -7.66 3.20
C PHE A 197 -7.31 -6.61 2.97
N ARG A 198 -8.55 -6.91 3.35
CA ARG A 198 -9.74 -6.18 2.89
C ARG A 198 -10.12 -5.03 3.82
N GLY A 199 -9.16 -4.15 4.17
CA GLY A 199 -9.36 -3.00 5.07
C GLY A 199 -9.97 -1.78 4.37
N ALA A 200 -9.62 -1.52 3.12
CA ALA A 200 -10.05 -0.31 2.42
C ALA A 200 -11.57 -0.07 2.40
N PRO A 201 -12.44 -1.07 2.16
CA PRO A 201 -13.90 -0.84 2.10
C PRO A 201 -14.52 -0.40 3.43
N VAL A 202 -13.89 -0.69 4.56
CA VAL A 202 -14.41 -0.38 5.89
C VAL A 202 -13.79 0.88 6.51
N ALA A 203 -12.72 1.41 5.91
CA ALA A 203 -11.94 2.51 6.47
C ALA A 203 -12.80 3.76 6.74
N ALA A 204 -13.57 4.23 5.76
CA ALA A 204 -14.39 5.44 5.93
C ALA A 204 -15.44 5.33 7.04
N ARG A 205 -16.08 4.16 7.16
CA ARG A 205 -17.04 3.89 8.25
C ARG A 205 -16.36 3.89 9.60
N LEU A 206 -15.23 3.19 9.73
CA LEU A 206 -14.51 3.10 10.99
C LEU A 206 -13.91 4.42 11.44
N GLU A 207 -13.45 5.26 10.51
CA GLU A 207 -13.02 6.63 10.81
C GLU A 207 -14.18 7.48 11.37
N ALA A 208 -15.39 7.34 10.79
CA ALA A 208 -16.57 8.05 11.27
C ALA A 208 -17.00 7.57 12.68
N GLU A 209 -16.87 6.27 12.96
CA GLU A 209 -17.23 5.67 14.25
C GLU A 209 -16.21 5.96 15.36
N THR A 210 -14.92 5.98 15.04
CA THR A 210 -13.84 6.07 16.04
C THR A 210 -13.20 7.45 16.13
N GLY A 211 -13.32 8.27 15.10
CA GLY A 211 -12.60 9.54 14.97
C GLY A 211 -11.09 9.37 14.68
N ILE A 212 -10.62 8.13 14.41
CA ILE A 212 -9.21 7.82 14.22
C ILE A 212 -8.97 7.51 12.73
N PRO A 213 -7.94 8.07 12.10
CA PRO A 213 -7.57 7.73 10.72
C PRO A 213 -7.28 6.24 10.55
N VAL A 214 -7.87 5.61 9.54
CA VAL A 214 -7.65 4.21 9.17
C VAL A 214 -6.94 4.17 7.81
N LEU A 215 -5.66 3.89 7.83
CA LEU A 215 -4.80 3.90 6.65
C LEU A 215 -4.66 2.47 6.12
N ASP A 216 -5.32 2.18 5.00
CA ASP A 216 -5.23 0.88 4.32
C ASP A 216 -4.10 0.88 3.29
N SER A 217 -3.40 -0.26 3.16
CA SER A 217 -2.24 -0.41 2.27
C SER A 217 -2.56 -0.18 0.79
N VAL A 218 -3.72 -0.60 0.31
CA VAL A 218 -4.11 -0.38 -1.10
C VAL A 218 -4.48 1.08 -1.31
N ALA A 219 -5.27 1.65 -0.41
CA ALA A 219 -5.74 3.02 -0.50
C ALA A 219 -4.59 4.03 -0.42
N ILE A 220 -3.65 3.85 0.51
CA ILE A 220 -2.51 4.78 0.65
C ILE A 220 -1.59 4.72 -0.58
N THR A 221 -1.38 3.53 -1.15
CA THR A 221 -0.57 3.39 -2.36
C THR A 221 -1.24 4.06 -3.56
N ALA A 222 -2.55 3.83 -3.75
CA ALA A 222 -3.31 4.46 -4.83
C ALA A 222 -3.30 5.98 -4.70
N ALA A 223 -3.54 6.52 -3.50
CA ALA A 223 -3.51 7.96 -3.23
C ALA A 223 -2.14 8.58 -3.53
N HIS A 224 -1.06 7.92 -3.09
CA HIS A 224 0.30 8.37 -3.35
C HIS A 224 0.62 8.36 -4.85
N CYS A 225 0.26 7.30 -5.57
CA CYS A 225 0.46 7.19 -7.01
C CYS A 225 -0.30 8.26 -7.81
N LEU A 226 -1.55 8.56 -7.43
CA LEU A 226 -2.32 9.65 -8.03
C LEU A 226 -1.57 10.97 -7.91
N ARG A 227 -1.07 11.29 -6.70
CA ARG A 227 -0.29 12.51 -6.45
C ARG A 227 1.00 12.55 -7.28
N VAL A 228 1.77 11.45 -7.32
CA VAL A 228 3.01 11.36 -8.13
C VAL A 228 2.70 11.52 -9.62
N ALA A 229 1.58 10.99 -10.10
CA ALA A 229 1.13 11.14 -11.47
C ALA A 229 0.55 12.54 -11.80
N GLY A 230 0.49 13.45 -10.83
CA GLY A 230 -0.01 14.82 -11.01
C GLY A 230 -1.55 14.92 -10.99
N LEU A 231 -2.23 13.94 -10.43
CA LEU A 231 -3.68 13.95 -10.22
C LEU A 231 -4.01 14.30 -8.77
N ASP A 232 -5.17 14.90 -8.54
CA ASP A 232 -5.64 15.22 -7.19
C ASP A 232 -6.28 13.99 -6.51
N PRO A 233 -5.62 13.39 -5.49
CA PRO A 233 -6.19 12.23 -4.79
C PRO A 233 -7.51 12.55 -4.08
N ALA A 234 -7.77 13.80 -3.69
CA ALA A 234 -8.97 14.19 -2.96
C ALA A 234 -10.28 13.94 -3.73
N ARG A 235 -10.19 13.71 -5.04
CA ARG A 235 -11.34 13.29 -5.87
C ARG A 235 -11.87 11.89 -5.51
N VAL A 236 -11.05 11.06 -4.86
CA VAL A 236 -11.45 9.73 -4.40
C VAL A 236 -12.13 9.83 -3.05
N THR A 237 -13.36 9.35 -2.96
CA THR A 237 -14.19 9.39 -1.75
C THR A 237 -14.71 8.00 -1.37
N GLY A 238 -15.05 7.80 -0.10
CA GLY A 238 -15.63 6.54 0.39
C GLY A 238 -14.62 5.45 0.77
N TRP A 239 -13.32 5.71 0.67
CA TRP A 239 -12.23 4.78 0.96
C TRP A 239 -11.35 5.20 2.16
N GLY A 240 -11.90 6.03 3.05
CA GLY A 240 -11.17 6.64 4.18
C GLY A 240 -10.60 8.01 3.85
N SER A 241 -10.08 8.68 4.87
CA SER A 241 -9.52 10.05 4.77
C SER A 241 -8.13 10.10 4.14
N VAL A 242 -7.52 8.95 3.84
CA VAL A 242 -6.14 8.86 3.32
C VAL A 242 -5.94 9.66 2.04
N PHE A 243 -6.93 9.68 1.15
CA PHE A 243 -6.85 10.43 -0.11
C PHE A 243 -6.77 11.94 0.11
N GLN A 244 -7.59 12.47 1.01
CA GLN A 244 -7.56 13.88 1.39
C GLN A 244 -6.30 14.26 2.17
N ARG A 245 -5.74 13.32 2.94
CA ARG A 245 -4.48 13.50 3.66
C ARG A 245 -3.30 13.57 2.70
N VAL A 246 -3.20 12.63 1.75
CA VAL A 246 -2.15 12.61 0.72
C VAL A 246 -2.23 13.83 -0.20
N ALA A 247 -3.43 14.31 -0.53
CA ALA A 247 -3.62 15.52 -1.33
C ALA A 247 -3.03 16.79 -0.66
N ARG A 248 -2.94 16.83 0.66
CA ARG A 248 -2.36 17.96 1.42
C ARG A 248 -0.83 17.91 1.53
N LEU A 249 -0.20 16.81 1.16
CA LEU A 249 1.25 16.70 1.15
C LEU A 249 1.85 17.59 0.06
N THR A 250 3.07 18.07 0.29
CA THR A 250 3.78 18.89 -0.72
C THR A 250 3.82 18.16 -2.06
N PRO A 251 3.60 18.88 -3.17
CA PRO A 251 3.71 18.27 -4.50
C PRO A 251 5.06 17.59 -4.70
N VAL A 252 5.07 16.41 -5.29
CA VAL A 252 6.32 15.76 -5.71
C VAL A 252 6.84 16.53 -6.91
N PRO A 253 8.10 17.03 -6.90
CA PRO A 253 8.65 17.70 -8.07
C PRO A 253 8.54 16.78 -9.28
N THR A 254 7.87 17.24 -10.32
CA THR A 254 7.90 16.59 -11.64
C THR A 254 9.26 16.88 -12.27
N THR A 255 10.15 15.89 -12.32
CA THR A 255 11.40 15.95 -13.08
C THR A 255 11.14 15.72 -14.55
#